data_1ea080c887dcc7f549353a4f7e0e1bcc
#
_entry.id   1ea080c887dcc7f549353a4f7e0e1bcc
#
_cell.length_a   1.000
_cell.length_b   1.000
_cell.length_c   1.000
_cell.angle_alpha   90.00
_cell.angle_beta   90.00
_cell.angle_gamma   90.00
#
_symmetry.space_group_name_H-M   'P 1'
#
loop_
_entity.id
_entity.type
_entity.pdbx_description
1 polymer ?
#
loop_
_entity_poly.entity_id
_entity_poly.type
_entity_poly.pdbx_seq_one_letter_code
_entity_poly.pdbx_strand_id
1 'polypeptide(L)'
;HYFQPALIFSMLMLSFLKVEPRNLKPHRWHGILIFTQGAFFVLFSLLAMGIGLLTALPLSSISNGRILCEGAMLCFICPTATASAVIVQKLGGSLSGDVTYLVLCNLMVSLLAPGFLTLVEPHVGLDFYTEFFMIMGKVFPLLLCPLFVALVIRHYFPLLKDKLLAIPDLAFYLWLVALALAITVTVRTIVECKTPVSLLLALALVSAICCVTQF
;
A
#
# COMPACT_ATOMS: atom_id res chain seq x y z
N HIS A 1 18.68 0.43 -3.14
CA HIS A 1 17.38 -0.29 -3.17
C HIS A 1 16.73 -0.48 -1.77
N TYR A 2 17.49 -0.52 -0.67
CA TYR A 2 16.95 -0.74 0.69
C TYR A 2 16.48 0.54 1.38
N PHE A 3 16.78 1.71 0.84
CA PHE A 3 16.52 3.00 1.50
C PHE A 3 15.01 3.34 1.53
N GLN A 4 14.29 3.08 0.44
CA GLN A 4 12.85 3.35 0.35
C GLN A 4 12.02 2.48 1.32
N PRO A 5 12.22 1.16 1.43
CA PRO A 5 11.56 0.34 2.46
C PRO A 5 11.87 0.79 3.88
N ALA A 6 13.10 1.22 4.16
CA ALA A 6 13.49 1.72 5.48
C ALA A 6 12.77 3.03 5.85
N LEU A 7 12.56 3.93 4.88
CA LEU A 7 11.77 5.15 5.09
C LEU A 7 10.30 4.82 5.38
N ILE A 8 9.69 3.91 4.60
CA ILE A 8 8.30 3.47 4.80
C ILE A 8 8.16 2.84 6.20
N PHE A 9 9.08 1.96 6.59
CA PHE A 9 9.12 1.35 7.91
C PHE A 9 9.16 2.41 9.02
N SER A 10 10.08 3.38 8.91
CA SER A 10 10.25 4.44 9.91
C SER A 10 9.00 5.33 10.02
N MET A 11 8.35 5.65 8.90
CA MET A 11 7.11 6.43 8.88
C MET A 11 5.96 5.68 9.57
N LEU A 12 5.77 4.40 9.23
CA LEU A 12 4.74 3.57 9.85
C LEU A 12 4.98 3.46 11.36
N MET A 13 6.21 3.18 11.77
CA MET A 13 6.60 3.11 13.18
C MET A 13 6.26 4.41 13.92
N LEU A 14 6.61 5.57 13.37
CA LEU A 14 6.31 6.87 13.98
C LEU A 14 4.81 7.14 14.07
N SER A 15 4.04 6.77 13.04
CA SER A 15 2.58 6.91 13.04
C SER A 15 1.94 6.06 14.14
N PHE A 16 2.41 4.82 14.32
CA PHE A 16 1.93 3.93 15.38
C PHE A 16 2.38 4.37 16.78
N LEU A 17 3.55 5.00 16.92
CA LEU A 17 4.01 5.57 18.20
C LEU A 17 3.14 6.73 18.68
N LYS A 18 2.54 7.50 17.77
CA LYS A 18 1.68 8.66 18.11
C LYS A 18 0.39 8.26 18.80
N VAL A 19 -0.17 7.08 18.50
CA VAL A 19 -1.49 6.65 18.99
C VAL A 19 -1.36 5.60 20.08
N GLU A 20 -2.13 5.77 21.17
CA GLU A 20 -2.20 4.76 22.23
C GLU A 20 -2.99 3.52 21.74
N PRO A 21 -2.48 2.29 21.97
CA PRO A 21 -3.17 1.07 21.57
C PRO A 21 -4.58 0.94 22.17
N ARG A 22 -4.80 1.50 23.36
CA ARG A 22 -6.11 1.50 24.03
C ARG A 22 -7.16 2.35 23.31
N ASN A 23 -6.73 3.32 22.51
CA ASN A 23 -7.58 4.20 21.73
C ASN A 23 -7.86 3.67 20.32
N LEU A 24 -7.24 2.56 19.92
CA LEU A 24 -7.49 1.87 18.66
C LEU A 24 -8.82 1.10 18.75
N LYS A 25 -9.93 1.78 18.54
CA LYS A 25 -11.27 1.16 18.55
C LYS A 25 -11.79 1.03 17.13
N PRO A 26 -11.99 -0.19 16.62
CA PRO A 26 -12.62 -0.38 15.32
C PRO A 26 -14.08 0.08 15.38
N HIS A 27 -14.48 0.93 14.46
CA HIS A 27 -15.85 1.38 14.26
C HIS A 27 -16.44 0.69 13.02
N ARG A 28 -17.75 0.67 12.90
CA ARG A 28 -18.44 0.04 11.76
C ARG A 28 -18.00 0.58 10.40
N TRP A 29 -17.70 1.87 10.31
CA TRP A 29 -17.25 2.49 9.07
C TRP A 29 -15.87 1.98 8.60
N HIS A 30 -14.95 1.61 9.52
CA HIS A 30 -13.68 0.96 9.14
C HIS A 30 -13.93 -0.37 8.43
N GLY A 31 -14.87 -1.17 8.95
CA GLY A 31 -15.23 -2.45 8.33
C GLY A 31 -15.83 -2.26 6.94
N ILE A 32 -16.70 -1.27 6.76
CA ILE A 32 -17.31 -0.97 5.46
C ILE A 32 -16.24 -0.55 4.44
N LEU A 33 -15.33 0.36 4.81
CA LEU A 33 -14.27 0.81 3.92
C LEU A 33 -13.32 -0.32 3.53
N ILE A 34 -12.88 -1.13 4.49
CA ILE A 34 -11.98 -2.27 4.25
C ILE A 34 -12.67 -3.31 3.37
N PHE A 35 -13.94 -3.62 3.65
CA PHE A 35 -14.70 -4.55 2.82
C PHE A 35 -14.86 -4.04 1.39
N THR A 36 -15.21 -2.77 1.22
CA THR A 36 -15.36 -2.14 -0.11
C THR A 36 -14.04 -2.16 -0.86
N GLN A 37 -12.95 -1.76 -0.23
CA GLN A 37 -11.60 -1.77 -0.80
C GLN A 37 -11.19 -3.19 -1.20
N GLY A 38 -11.37 -4.16 -0.31
CA GLY A 38 -11.09 -5.57 -0.58
C GLY A 38 -11.94 -6.14 -1.70
N ALA A 39 -13.22 -5.80 -1.77
CA ALA A 39 -14.13 -6.24 -2.83
C ALA A 39 -13.71 -5.71 -4.20
N PHE A 40 -13.35 -4.43 -4.31
CA PHE A 40 -12.81 -3.86 -5.55
C PHE A 40 -11.47 -4.48 -5.93
N PHE A 41 -10.58 -4.71 -4.97
CA PHE A 41 -9.32 -5.40 -5.21
C PHE A 41 -9.54 -6.80 -5.81
N VAL A 42 -10.41 -7.61 -5.20
CA VAL A 42 -10.74 -8.95 -5.68
C VAL A 42 -11.40 -8.89 -7.06
N LEU A 43 -12.32 -7.95 -7.28
CA LEU A 43 -12.98 -7.76 -8.56
C LEU A 43 -11.96 -7.47 -9.68
N PHE A 44 -11.07 -6.51 -9.50
CA PHE A 44 -10.06 -6.16 -10.50
C PHE A 44 -9.01 -7.26 -10.68
N SER A 45 -8.68 -8.01 -9.63
CA SER A 45 -7.81 -9.20 -9.74
C SER A 45 -8.45 -10.27 -10.60
N LEU A 46 -9.72 -10.57 -10.41
CA LEU A 46 -10.46 -11.54 -11.21
C LEU A 46 -10.62 -11.08 -12.67
N LEU A 47 -10.85 -9.78 -12.90
CA LEU A 47 -10.88 -9.20 -14.24
C LEU A 47 -9.51 -9.31 -14.94
N ALA A 48 -8.41 -9.01 -14.25
CA ALA A 48 -7.06 -9.14 -14.78
C ALA A 48 -6.74 -10.60 -15.15
N MET A 49 -7.12 -11.56 -14.28
CA MET A 49 -6.99 -13.01 -14.57
C MET A 49 -7.83 -13.43 -15.75
N GLY A 50 -9.11 -13.01 -15.84
CA GLY A 50 -10.00 -13.32 -16.92
C GLY A 50 -9.50 -12.79 -18.28
N ILE A 51 -9.01 -11.56 -18.31
CA ILE A 51 -8.38 -10.96 -19.48
C ILE A 51 -7.07 -11.70 -19.80
N GLY A 52 -6.27 -12.07 -18.81
CA GLY A 52 -5.05 -12.89 -18.98
C GLY A 52 -5.34 -14.22 -19.66
N LEU A 53 -6.42 -14.90 -19.28
CA LEU A 53 -6.85 -16.15 -19.91
C LEU A 53 -7.32 -15.94 -21.36
N LEU A 54 -7.99 -14.81 -21.66
CA LEU A 54 -8.42 -14.44 -23.00
C LEU A 54 -7.25 -13.97 -23.90
N THR A 55 -6.15 -13.46 -23.35
CA THR A 55 -4.95 -13.06 -24.13
C THR A 55 -4.15 -14.25 -24.67
N ALA A 56 -4.48 -15.47 -24.27
CA ALA A 56 -4.02 -16.68 -24.97
C ALA A 56 -4.51 -16.72 -26.44
N LEU A 57 -5.51 -15.90 -26.80
CA LEU A 57 -5.94 -15.62 -28.16
C LEU A 57 -5.19 -14.37 -28.70
N PRO A 58 -4.72 -14.35 -29.97
CA PRO A 58 -3.84 -13.32 -30.52
C PRO A 58 -4.60 -12.00 -30.80
N LEU A 59 -5.06 -11.30 -29.81
CA LEU A 59 -5.67 -9.97 -29.92
C LEU A 59 -4.83 -8.94 -29.15
N SER A 60 -4.03 -8.17 -29.86
CA SER A 60 -3.10 -7.16 -29.34
C SER A 60 -3.78 -6.05 -28.50
N SER A 61 -5.07 -5.81 -28.70
CA SER A 61 -5.85 -4.81 -27.95
C SER A 61 -6.15 -5.26 -26.50
N ILE A 62 -6.09 -6.55 -26.20
CA ILE A 62 -6.44 -7.13 -24.91
C ILE A 62 -5.28 -6.97 -23.90
N SER A 63 -4.03 -6.92 -24.37
CA SER A 63 -2.87 -6.76 -23.48
C SER A 63 -2.89 -5.42 -22.73
N ASN A 64 -3.31 -4.34 -23.35
CA ASN A 64 -3.44 -3.04 -22.71
C ASN A 64 -4.55 -3.05 -21.66
N GLY A 65 -5.66 -3.75 -21.89
CA GLY A 65 -6.74 -3.92 -20.92
C GLY A 65 -6.30 -4.66 -19.66
N ARG A 66 -5.47 -5.70 -19.82
CA ARG A 66 -4.88 -6.42 -18.69
C ARG A 66 -4.01 -5.50 -17.83
N ILE A 67 -3.09 -4.76 -18.42
CA ILE A 67 -2.22 -3.80 -17.71
C ILE A 67 -3.05 -2.75 -16.95
N LEU A 68 -4.15 -2.27 -17.53
CA LEU A 68 -5.04 -1.32 -16.84
C LEU A 68 -5.78 -1.96 -15.65
N CYS A 69 -6.22 -3.21 -15.75
CA CYS A 69 -6.84 -3.92 -14.62
C CYS A 69 -5.83 -4.25 -13.52
N GLU A 70 -4.61 -4.64 -13.87
CA GLU A 70 -3.52 -4.82 -12.92
C GLU A 70 -3.16 -3.51 -12.21
N GLY A 71 -3.12 -2.41 -12.96
CA GLY A 71 -2.93 -1.06 -12.38
C GLY A 71 -4.04 -0.67 -11.41
N ALA A 72 -5.31 -0.92 -11.76
CA ALA A 72 -6.44 -0.69 -10.87
C ALA A 72 -6.39 -1.58 -9.62
N MET A 73 -6.08 -2.86 -9.78
CA MET A 73 -5.86 -3.80 -8.68
C MET A 73 -4.79 -3.28 -7.71
N LEU A 74 -3.65 -2.81 -8.21
CA LEU A 74 -2.59 -2.25 -7.39
C LEU A 74 -3.02 -0.95 -6.66
N CYS A 75 -3.86 -0.11 -7.29
CA CYS A 75 -4.41 1.07 -6.63
C CYS A 75 -5.31 0.71 -5.44
N PHE A 76 -6.12 -0.35 -5.55
CA PHE A 76 -7.01 -0.78 -4.46
C PHE A 76 -6.30 -1.57 -3.37
N ILE A 77 -5.23 -2.34 -3.67
CA ILE A 77 -4.45 -3.06 -2.66
C ILE A 77 -3.47 -2.14 -1.94
N CYS A 78 -3.13 -0.98 -2.54
CA CYS A 78 -2.16 -0.06 -1.94
C CYS A 78 -2.62 0.32 -0.51
N PRO A 79 -1.79 0.08 0.52
CA PRO A 79 -2.14 0.44 1.87
C PRO A 79 -2.33 1.96 1.99
N THR A 80 -3.24 2.37 2.86
CA THR A 80 -3.52 3.78 3.14
C THR A 80 -2.23 4.56 3.36
N ALA A 81 -2.12 5.71 2.72
CA ALA A 81 -0.92 6.54 2.79
C ALA A 81 -0.60 6.89 4.26
N THR A 82 0.63 6.61 4.70
CA THR A 82 1.08 6.93 6.05
C THR A 82 1.02 8.42 6.38
N ALA A 83 1.00 9.27 5.34
CA ALA A 83 0.78 10.70 5.46
C ALA A 83 -0.64 11.07 5.92
N SER A 84 -1.63 10.17 5.75
CA SER A 84 -3.02 10.43 6.16
C SER A 84 -3.09 10.80 7.63
N ALA A 85 -2.38 10.07 8.49
CA ALA A 85 -2.34 10.34 9.94
C ALA A 85 -1.87 11.78 10.26
N VAL A 86 -0.89 12.30 9.54
CA VAL A 86 -0.39 13.67 9.74
C VAL A 86 -1.38 14.70 9.18
N ILE A 87 -1.95 14.44 8.01
CA ILE A 87 -2.91 15.33 7.36
C ILE A 87 -4.19 15.40 8.16
N VAL A 88 -4.75 14.25 8.59
CA VAL A 88 -5.96 14.18 9.42
C VAL A 88 -5.77 14.94 10.74
N GLN A 89 -4.61 14.81 11.37
CA GLN A 89 -4.28 15.55 12.59
C GLN A 89 -4.26 17.07 12.35
N LYS A 90 -3.66 17.53 11.24
CA LYS A 90 -3.60 18.96 10.88
C LYS A 90 -4.99 19.53 10.53
N LEU A 91 -5.88 18.72 10.00
CA LEU A 91 -7.26 19.09 9.70
C LEU A 91 -8.20 19.00 10.91
N GLY A 92 -7.69 18.65 12.10
CA GLY A 92 -8.50 18.51 13.33
C GLY A 92 -9.32 17.22 13.40
N GLY A 93 -9.04 16.23 12.56
CA GLY A 93 -9.69 14.93 12.57
C GLY A 93 -9.16 13.98 13.64
N SER A 94 -9.80 12.80 13.77
CA SER A 94 -9.44 11.79 14.76
C SER A 94 -8.22 10.98 14.32
N LEU A 95 -7.05 11.30 14.86
CA LEU A 95 -5.81 10.55 14.62
C LEU A 95 -5.94 9.06 14.99
N SER A 96 -6.62 8.73 16.10
CA SER A 96 -6.80 7.35 16.53
C SER A 96 -7.67 6.54 15.56
N GLY A 97 -8.72 7.16 15.01
CA GLY A 97 -9.55 6.54 13.98
C GLY A 97 -8.75 6.22 12.71
N ASP A 98 -8.00 7.19 12.19
CA ASP A 98 -7.19 7.03 10.99
C ASP A 98 -6.10 5.95 11.18
N VAL A 99 -5.38 5.97 12.30
CA VAL A 99 -4.36 4.94 12.59
C VAL A 99 -4.98 3.56 12.79
N THR A 100 -6.19 3.46 13.36
CA THR A 100 -6.91 2.18 13.44
C THR A 100 -7.22 1.65 12.04
N TYR A 101 -7.70 2.49 11.14
CA TYR A 101 -7.91 2.13 9.75
C TYR A 101 -6.62 1.70 9.06
N LEU A 102 -5.53 2.44 9.26
CA LEU A 102 -4.20 2.13 8.72
C LEU A 102 -3.71 0.73 9.15
N VAL A 103 -3.86 0.38 10.43
CA VAL A 103 -3.48 -0.96 10.95
C VAL A 103 -4.32 -2.05 10.30
N LEU A 104 -5.62 -1.87 10.24
CA LEU A 104 -6.54 -2.85 9.65
C LEU A 104 -6.33 -3.00 8.14
N CYS A 105 -6.09 -1.90 7.43
CA CYS A 105 -5.78 -1.89 6.01
C CYS A 105 -4.46 -2.64 5.74
N ASN A 106 -3.40 -2.36 6.51
CA ASN A 106 -2.12 -3.05 6.39
C ASN A 106 -2.25 -4.55 6.66
N LEU A 107 -3.08 -4.94 7.63
CA LEU A 107 -3.34 -6.35 7.92
C LEU A 107 -4.06 -7.03 6.74
N MET A 108 -5.11 -6.40 6.20
CA MET A 108 -5.82 -6.89 5.02
C MET A 108 -4.88 -7.06 3.82
N VAL A 109 -4.08 -6.02 3.52
CA VAL A 109 -3.14 -6.04 2.40
C VAL A 109 -2.09 -7.13 2.57
N SER A 110 -1.52 -7.30 3.77
CA SER A 110 -0.50 -8.31 4.03
C SER A 110 -1.00 -9.75 3.86
N LEU A 111 -2.31 -9.96 4.00
CA LEU A 111 -2.94 -11.28 3.82
C LEU A 111 -3.39 -11.49 2.37
N LEU A 112 -4.01 -10.50 1.74
CA LEU A 112 -4.59 -10.63 0.40
C LEU A 112 -3.57 -10.48 -0.72
N ALA A 113 -2.61 -9.53 -0.58
CA ALA A 113 -1.66 -9.23 -1.66
C ALA A 113 -0.84 -10.45 -2.11
N PRO A 114 -0.24 -11.26 -1.23
CA PRO A 114 0.56 -12.40 -1.67
C PRO A 114 -0.25 -13.40 -2.50
N GLY A 115 -1.48 -13.72 -2.08
CA GLY A 115 -2.33 -14.68 -2.76
C GLY A 115 -2.73 -14.22 -4.17
N PHE A 116 -3.25 -13.01 -4.27
CA PHE A 116 -3.77 -12.48 -5.56
C PHE A 116 -2.66 -12.07 -6.51
N LEU A 117 -1.54 -11.51 -6.03
CA LEU A 117 -0.40 -11.17 -6.89
C LEU A 117 0.18 -12.42 -7.55
N THR A 118 0.36 -13.50 -6.79
CA THR A 118 0.82 -14.79 -7.32
C THR A 118 -0.14 -15.39 -8.36
N LEU A 119 -1.46 -15.17 -8.18
CA LEU A 119 -2.47 -15.66 -9.12
C LEU A 119 -2.54 -14.83 -10.41
N VAL A 120 -2.36 -13.51 -10.31
CA VAL A 120 -2.46 -12.58 -11.46
C VAL A 120 -1.20 -12.59 -12.30
N GLU A 121 -0.02 -12.62 -11.67
CA GLU A 121 1.29 -12.64 -12.34
C GLU A 121 2.19 -13.76 -11.81
N PRO A 122 1.93 -15.03 -12.17
CA PRO A 122 2.77 -16.15 -11.76
C PRO A 122 4.16 -16.03 -12.40
N HIS A 123 5.21 -16.12 -11.59
CA HIS A 123 6.57 -16.13 -12.08
C HIS A 123 6.89 -17.45 -12.76
N VAL A 124 7.43 -17.37 -13.98
CA VAL A 124 7.77 -18.55 -14.77
C VAL A 124 8.84 -19.38 -14.03
N GLY A 125 8.49 -20.63 -13.73
CA GLY A 125 9.40 -21.58 -13.08
C GLY A 125 9.34 -21.63 -11.56
N LEU A 126 8.45 -20.87 -10.90
CA LEU A 126 8.19 -20.98 -9.47
C LEU A 126 6.85 -21.68 -9.22
N ASP A 127 6.81 -22.48 -8.16
CA ASP A 127 5.57 -23.06 -7.65
C ASP A 127 4.78 -21.99 -6.87
N PHE A 128 3.43 -22.05 -6.95
CA PHE A 128 2.53 -21.10 -6.25
C PHE A 128 2.91 -20.87 -4.78
N TYR A 129 3.17 -21.95 -4.05
CA TYR A 129 3.53 -21.86 -2.63
C TYR A 129 4.84 -21.12 -2.40
N THR A 130 5.84 -21.39 -3.23
CA THR A 130 7.17 -20.75 -3.13
C THR A 130 7.04 -19.26 -3.39
N GLU A 131 6.30 -18.87 -4.42
CA GLU A 131 6.07 -17.47 -4.76
C GLU A 131 5.25 -16.76 -3.69
N PHE A 132 4.15 -17.38 -3.24
CA PHE A 132 3.32 -16.87 -2.14
C PHE A 132 4.14 -16.56 -0.89
N PHE A 133 4.96 -17.52 -0.42
CA PHE A 133 5.78 -17.31 0.77
C PHE A 133 6.90 -16.28 0.54
N MET A 134 7.44 -16.17 -0.66
CA MET A 134 8.43 -15.15 -1.00
C MET A 134 7.84 -13.75 -0.95
N ILE A 135 6.63 -13.54 -1.48
CA ILE A 135 5.91 -12.25 -1.41
C ILE A 135 5.49 -11.97 0.03
N MET A 136 4.90 -12.95 0.72
CA MET A 136 4.50 -12.84 2.13
C MET A 136 5.69 -12.44 3.00
N GLY A 137 6.85 -13.06 2.82
CA GLY A 137 8.07 -12.76 3.57
C GLY A 137 8.61 -11.34 3.35
N LYS A 138 8.22 -10.67 2.28
CA LYS A 138 8.57 -9.26 2.02
C LYS A 138 7.51 -8.28 2.50
N VAL A 139 6.25 -8.56 2.22
CA VAL A 139 5.11 -7.66 2.49
C VAL A 139 4.75 -7.65 3.97
N PHE A 140 4.64 -8.82 4.58
CA PHE A 140 4.23 -8.96 5.97
C PHE A 140 5.19 -8.25 6.96
N PRO A 141 6.52 -8.43 6.91
CA PRO A 141 7.42 -7.70 7.78
C PRO A 141 7.37 -6.19 7.53
N LEU A 142 7.32 -5.76 6.27
CA LEU A 142 7.32 -4.34 5.93
C LEU A 142 6.12 -3.59 6.51
N LEU A 143 4.95 -4.22 6.56
CA LEU A 143 3.71 -3.59 7.01
C LEU A 143 3.42 -3.78 8.49
N LEU A 144 3.75 -4.94 9.07
CA LEU A 144 3.40 -5.29 10.44
C LEU A 144 4.55 -5.14 11.45
N CYS A 145 5.81 -5.36 11.04
CA CYS A 145 6.95 -5.15 11.96
C CYS A 145 7.01 -3.73 12.53
N PRO A 146 6.71 -2.65 11.79
CA PRO A 146 6.70 -1.30 12.36
C PRO A 146 5.73 -1.16 13.53
N LEU A 147 4.58 -1.85 13.49
CA LEU A 147 3.62 -1.88 14.58
C LEU A 147 4.20 -2.55 15.82
N PHE A 148 4.80 -3.74 15.66
CA PHE A 148 5.43 -4.46 16.76
C PHE A 148 6.58 -3.66 17.37
N VAL A 149 7.44 -3.08 16.55
CA VAL A 149 8.56 -2.23 17.01
C VAL A 149 8.06 -1.01 17.76
N ALA A 150 7.00 -0.36 17.28
CA ALA A 150 6.37 0.77 17.96
C ALA A 150 5.83 0.38 19.35
N LEU A 151 5.19 -0.80 19.47
CA LEU A 151 4.71 -1.32 20.75
C LEU A 151 5.87 -1.61 21.72
N VAL A 152 6.96 -2.22 21.24
CA VAL A 152 8.17 -2.51 22.02
C VAL A 152 8.81 -1.22 22.50
N ILE A 153 9.02 -0.23 21.61
CA ILE A 153 9.61 1.07 21.98
C ILE A 153 8.74 1.74 23.06
N ARG A 154 7.42 1.72 22.88
CA ARG A 154 6.49 2.32 23.85
C ARG A 154 6.59 1.68 25.23
N HIS A 155 6.72 0.35 25.28
CA HIS A 155 6.70 -0.40 26.54
C HIS A 155 8.05 -0.36 27.26
N TYR A 156 9.15 -0.56 26.53
CA TYR A 156 10.48 -0.72 27.11
C TYR A 156 11.33 0.56 27.06
N PHE A 157 11.07 1.48 26.12
CA PHE A 157 11.89 2.67 25.89
C PHE A 157 11.07 3.97 25.83
N PRO A 158 10.37 4.35 26.94
CA PRO A 158 9.52 5.55 26.94
C PRO A 158 10.30 6.83 26.63
N LEU A 159 11.56 6.94 27.10
CA LEU A 159 12.43 8.09 26.80
C LEU A 159 12.73 8.23 25.29
N LEU A 160 12.89 7.12 24.58
CA LEU A 160 13.10 7.13 23.13
C LEU A 160 11.85 7.56 22.40
N LYS A 161 10.68 7.05 22.82
CA LYS A 161 9.39 7.49 22.31
C LYS A 161 9.23 9.01 22.44
N ASP A 162 9.48 9.57 23.63
CA ASP A 162 9.31 11.00 23.89
C ASP A 162 10.27 11.85 23.05
N LYS A 163 11.52 11.42 22.88
CA LYS A 163 12.50 12.06 21.99
C LYS A 163 12.07 12.03 20.52
N LEU A 164 11.55 10.90 20.03
CA LEU A 164 11.08 10.77 18.64
C LEU A 164 9.83 11.62 18.39
N LEU A 165 8.93 11.69 19.37
CA LEU A 165 7.71 12.50 19.26
C LEU A 165 7.95 13.99 19.52
N ALA A 166 9.07 14.37 20.15
CA ALA A 166 9.45 15.78 20.36
C ALA A 166 9.81 16.49 19.05
N ILE A 167 10.18 15.76 17.99
CA ILE A 167 10.47 16.35 16.70
C ILE A 167 9.13 16.56 15.98
N PRO A 168 8.69 17.82 15.78
CA PRO A 168 7.44 18.10 15.13
C PRO A 168 7.49 17.62 13.65
N ASP A 169 6.39 17.03 13.20
CA ASP A 169 6.18 16.64 11.81
C ASP A 169 7.25 15.68 11.20
N LEU A 170 8.04 14.98 12.03
CA LEU A 170 9.09 14.06 11.55
C LEU A 170 8.56 13.03 10.54
N ALA A 171 7.39 12.45 10.81
CA ALA A 171 6.76 11.50 9.89
C ALA A 171 6.42 12.14 8.54
N PHE A 172 6.03 13.41 8.53
CA PHE A 172 5.73 14.16 7.31
C PHE A 172 7.00 14.41 6.47
N TYR A 173 8.09 14.81 7.11
CA TYR A 173 9.37 15.01 6.40
C TYR A 173 9.92 13.72 5.81
N LEU A 174 9.84 12.61 6.56
CA LEU A 174 10.23 11.29 6.04
C LEU A 174 9.35 10.88 4.84
N TRP A 175 8.05 11.15 4.90
CA TRP A 175 7.15 10.92 3.79
C TRP A 175 7.53 11.74 2.55
N LEU A 176 7.86 13.01 2.73
CA LEU A 176 8.24 13.91 1.64
C LEU A 176 9.51 13.40 0.92
N VAL A 177 10.50 12.94 1.69
CA VAL A 177 11.71 12.32 1.14
C VAL A 177 11.39 11.01 0.41
N ALA A 178 10.55 10.15 1.00
CA ALA A 178 10.13 8.90 0.38
C ALA A 178 9.36 9.15 -0.93
N LEU A 179 8.50 10.17 -0.96
CA LEU A 179 7.76 10.57 -2.15
C LEU A 179 8.70 11.08 -3.25
N ALA A 180 9.66 11.93 -2.91
CA ALA A 180 10.65 12.43 -3.88
C ALA A 180 11.46 11.28 -4.50
N LEU A 181 11.87 10.30 -3.69
CA LEU A 181 12.55 9.10 -4.18
C LEU A 181 11.64 8.25 -5.07
N ALA A 182 10.38 8.05 -4.69
CA ALA A 182 9.43 7.30 -5.50
C ALA A 182 9.21 7.95 -6.86
N ILE A 183 9.03 9.28 -6.90
CA ILE A 183 8.91 10.03 -8.16
C ILE A 183 10.16 9.86 -9.02
N THR A 184 11.34 9.98 -8.42
CA THR A 184 12.63 9.84 -9.14
C THR A 184 12.75 8.44 -9.77
N VAL A 185 12.44 7.38 -9.02
CA VAL A 185 12.47 6.00 -9.53
C VAL A 185 11.44 5.80 -10.64
N THR A 186 10.22 6.33 -10.46
CA THR A 186 9.15 6.22 -11.46
C THR A 186 9.53 6.92 -12.76
N VAL A 187 10.02 8.16 -12.70
CA VAL A 187 10.46 8.90 -13.89
C VAL A 187 11.59 8.17 -14.61
N ARG A 188 12.56 7.66 -13.86
CA ARG A 188 13.64 6.85 -14.42
C ARG A 188 13.12 5.62 -15.16
N THR A 189 12.22 4.87 -14.54
CA THR A 189 11.62 3.67 -15.13
C THR A 189 10.85 4.00 -16.41
N ILE A 190 10.07 5.09 -16.42
CA ILE A 190 9.33 5.54 -17.62
C ILE A 190 10.29 5.85 -18.77
N VAL A 191 11.40 6.55 -18.50
CA VAL A 191 12.40 6.91 -19.50
C VAL A 191 13.14 5.67 -20.03
N GLU A 192 13.53 4.75 -19.14
CA GLU A 192 14.26 3.52 -19.51
C GLU A 192 13.38 2.56 -20.31
N CYS A 193 12.11 2.37 -19.91
CA CYS A 193 11.18 1.41 -20.55
C CYS A 193 10.54 1.96 -21.85
N LYS A 194 10.75 3.24 -22.21
CA LYS A 194 10.13 3.89 -23.39
C LYS A 194 8.62 3.64 -23.48
N THR A 195 7.93 3.66 -22.37
CA THR A 195 6.51 3.37 -22.27
C THR A 195 5.71 4.37 -23.10
N PRO A 196 4.75 3.95 -23.93
CA PRO A 196 3.96 4.87 -24.75
C PRO A 196 3.14 5.82 -23.88
N VAL A 197 3.16 7.11 -24.21
CA VAL A 197 2.48 8.17 -23.45
C VAL A 197 0.98 7.89 -23.30
N SER A 198 0.35 7.28 -24.31
CA SER A 198 -1.06 6.90 -24.26
C SER A 198 -1.38 5.91 -23.13
N LEU A 199 -0.51 4.94 -22.88
CA LEU A 199 -0.66 3.97 -21.80
C LEU A 199 -0.46 4.64 -20.43
N LEU A 200 0.51 5.54 -20.30
CA LEU A 200 0.74 6.31 -19.07
C LEU A 200 -0.46 7.19 -18.72
N LEU A 201 -1.04 7.88 -19.73
CA LEU A 201 -2.25 8.68 -19.51
C LEU A 201 -3.45 7.81 -19.11
N ALA A 202 -3.60 6.63 -19.72
CA ALA A 202 -4.66 5.70 -19.38
C ALA A 202 -4.51 5.17 -17.94
N LEU A 203 -3.30 4.81 -17.51
CA LEU A 203 -3.01 4.40 -16.12
C LEU A 203 -3.25 5.53 -15.12
N ALA A 204 -2.87 6.76 -15.46
CA ALA A 204 -3.14 7.92 -14.62
C ALA A 204 -4.64 8.18 -14.47
N LEU A 205 -5.41 8.03 -15.56
CA LEU A 205 -6.87 8.17 -15.53
C LEU A 205 -7.52 7.07 -14.67
N VAL A 206 -7.09 5.81 -14.83
CA VAL A 206 -7.58 4.69 -14.02
C VAL A 206 -7.27 4.94 -12.53
N SER A 207 -6.05 5.38 -12.21
CA SER A 207 -5.67 5.73 -10.84
C SER A 207 -6.54 6.85 -10.27
N ALA A 208 -6.81 7.90 -11.04
CA ALA A 208 -7.70 8.99 -10.63
C ALA A 208 -9.13 8.51 -10.37
N ILE A 209 -9.68 7.65 -11.24
CA ILE A 209 -11.02 7.04 -11.05
C ILE A 209 -11.04 6.18 -9.79
N CYS A 210 -10.01 5.34 -9.57
CA CYS A 210 -9.88 4.53 -8.36
C CYS A 210 -9.82 5.39 -7.09
N CYS A 211 -9.10 6.52 -7.11
CA CYS A 211 -9.08 7.47 -6.01
C CYS A 211 -10.46 8.07 -5.73
N VAL A 212 -11.18 8.49 -6.77
CA VAL A 212 -12.53 9.07 -6.63
C VAL A 212 -13.54 8.04 -6.08
N THR A 213 -13.42 6.77 -6.48
CA THR A 213 -14.33 5.71 -6.00
C THR A 213 -14.07 5.29 -4.54
N GLN A 214 -12.90 5.63 -3.98
CA GLN A 214 -12.57 5.39 -2.58
C GLN A 214 -13.03 6.53 -1.64
N PHE A 215 -13.44 7.66 -2.18
CA PHE A 215 -14.03 8.79 -1.45
C PHE A 215 -15.54 8.66 -1.34
#